data_289a08b2e4ecffc0d95dfa9ef8fdcf9b
#
_entry.id   289a08b2e4ecffc0d95dfa9ef8fdcf9b
#
_cell.length_a   1.000
_cell.length_b   1.000
_cell.length_c   1.000
_cell.angle_alpha   90.00
_cell.angle_beta   90.00
_cell.angle_gamma   90.00
#
_symmetry.space_group_name_H-M   'P 1'
#
loop_
_entity.id
_entity.type
_entity.pdbx_description
1 polymer ?
#
loop_
_entity_poly.entity_id
_entity_poly.type
_entity_poly.pdbx_seq_one_letter_code
_entity_poly.pdbx_strand_id
1 'polypeptide(L)'
;NWFVDFEPFKDGKFVDSELGMIPEGWKVGSYSEMIESLISGDWGKETPQGNYTHEVACVRGCDFQDINNGVRGKTPQRYILEKNYQAKHLKDKDILVEISGGTATVSTGRTSLVTEELLKKYKHDIVCTNFCKVLRPLSQFSSYVYYSWKYKYDNDIMFGYENGTSGIKNFAIKDFIEKEPVLIPKEQDIVEFQKIIDNLQKQKQIKGTENTTLSLLRDTLLPRLMSGEIEVPE
;
A
#
# COMPACT_ATOMS: atom_id res chain seq x y z
N ASN A 1 -10.19 15.26 1.70
CA ASN A 1 -11.17 16.29 1.33
C ASN A 1 -11.84 16.07 -0.05
N TRP A 2 -11.15 15.45 -1.05
CA TRP A 2 -11.71 15.28 -2.41
C TRP A 2 -12.97 14.41 -2.45
N PHE A 3 -12.97 13.27 -1.77
CA PHE A 3 -13.98 12.21 -1.88
C PHE A 3 -14.79 11.99 -0.59
N VAL A 4 -14.60 12.83 0.40
CA VAL A 4 -15.36 12.84 1.66
C VAL A 4 -16.11 14.17 1.81
N ASP A 5 -15.39 15.28 1.69
CA ASP A 5 -15.94 16.63 1.85
C ASP A 5 -16.31 17.26 0.51
N PHE A 6 -15.95 16.63 -0.59
CA PHE A 6 -16.18 17.08 -1.97
C PHE A 6 -15.68 18.50 -2.26
N GLU A 7 -14.58 18.91 -1.61
CA GLU A 7 -14.06 20.29 -1.68
C GLU A 7 -13.91 20.83 -3.12
N PRO A 8 -13.33 20.08 -4.10
CA PRO A 8 -13.21 20.58 -5.46
C PRO A 8 -14.54 20.67 -6.23
N PHE A 9 -15.62 20.08 -5.69
CA PHE A 9 -16.90 19.91 -6.39
C PHE A 9 -18.03 20.72 -5.78
N LYS A 10 -17.76 21.53 -4.73
CA LYS A 10 -18.78 22.25 -3.96
C LYS A 10 -19.68 23.17 -4.78
N ASP A 11 -19.14 23.76 -5.85
CA ASP A 11 -19.89 24.65 -6.74
C ASP A 11 -20.67 23.89 -7.83
N GLY A 12 -20.55 22.55 -7.86
CA GLY A 12 -21.23 21.69 -8.81
C GLY A 12 -22.63 21.29 -8.35
N LYS A 13 -23.31 20.50 -9.19
CA LYS A 13 -24.58 19.89 -8.83
C LYS A 13 -24.36 18.61 -8.06
N PHE A 14 -25.25 18.36 -7.09
CA PHE A 14 -25.29 17.14 -6.30
C PHE A 14 -26.59 16.37 -6.55
N VAL A 15 -26.51 15.06 -6.43
CA VAL A 15 -27.63 14.14 -6.54
C VAL A 15 -27.68 13.24 -5.31
N ASP A 16 -28.88 12.80 -4.96
CA ASP A 16 -29.08 11.88 -3.83
C ASP A 16 -28.62 10.46 -4.19
N SER A 17 -28.05 9.76 -3.20
CA SER A 17 -27.58 8.38 -3.31
C SER A 17 -27.72 7.64 -1.98
N GLU A 18 -27.48 6.34 -1.96
CA GLU A 18 -27.45 5.52 -0.75
C GLU A 18 -26.30 5.89 0.22
N LEU A 19 -25.30 6.62 -0.22
CA LEU A 19 -24.22 7.18 0.61
C LEU A 19 -24.40 8.68 0.88
N GLY A 20 -25.62 9.23 0.68
CA GLY A 20 -25.94 10.64 0.80
C GLY A 20 -25.74 11.42 -0.49
N MET A 21 -25.64 12.75 -0.38
CA MET A 21 -25.49 13.64 -1.53
C MET A 21 -24.10 13.50 -2.14
N ILE A 22 -24.03 13.17 -3.43
CA ILE A 22 -22.79 12.99 -4.19
C ILE A 22 -22.76 13.91 -5.42
N PRO A 23 -21.58 14.29 -5.95
CA PRO A 23 -21.49 15.07 -7.17
C PRO A 23 -22.21 14.42 -8.35
N GLU A 24 -22.92 15.22 -9.15
CA GLU A 24 -23.67 14.74 -10.31
C GLU A 24 -22.76 13.95 -11.28
N GLY A 25 -23.22 12.74 -11.64
CA GLY A 25 -22.52 11.82 -12.54
C GLY A 25 -21.50 10.90 -11.86
N TRP A 26 -21.37 10.99 -10.53
CA TRP A 26 -20.76 9.92 -9.74
C TRP A 26 -21.81 8.86 -9.45
N LYS A 27 -21.36 7.66 -9.05
CA LYS A 27 -22.25 6.56 -8.66
C LYS A 27 -21.74 5.86 -7.40
N VAL A 28 -22.61 5.15 -6.73
CA VAL A 28 -22.23 4.16 -5.71
C VAL A 28 -22.04 2.82 -6.38
N GLY A 29 -21.01 2.10 -6.00
CA GLY A 29 -20.69 0.77 -6.49
C GLY A 29 -19.81 0.01 -5.52
N SER A 30 -19.03 -0.94 -6.00
CA SER A 30 -18.09 -1.71 -5.19
C SER A 30 -16.65 -1.60 -5.72
N TYR A 31 -15.68 -2.02 -4.90
CA TYR A 31 -14.29 -2.05 -5.33
C TYR A 31 -14.03 -2.98 -6.52
N SER A 32 -14.87 -4.02 -6.70
CA SER A 32 -14.76 -4.97 -7.80
C SER A 32 -14.81 -4.31 -9.18
N GLU A 33 -15.46 -3.14 -9.31
CA GLU A 33 -15.54 -2.38 -10.56
C GLU A 33 -14.22 -1.67 -10.93
N MET A 34 -13.31 -1.53 -9.97
CA MET A 34 -12.05 -0.79 -10.12
C MET A 34 -10.80 -1.68 -9.99
N ILE A 35 -10.98 -2.97 -9.71
CA ILE A 35 -9.89 -3.92 -9.48
C ILE A 35 -9.83 -4.92 -10.63
N GLU A 36 -8.67 -5.00 -11.29
CA GLU A 36 -8.40 -5.97 -12.35
C GLU A 36 -8.14 -7.38 -11.78
N SER A 37 -7.34 -7.47 -10.72
CA SER A 37 -6.98 -8.77 -10.14
C SER A 37 -6.58 -8.70 -8.67
N LEU A 38 -6.79 -9.83 -7.99
CA LEU A 38 -6.38 -10.08 -6.61
C LEU A 38 -5.37 -11.25 -6.60
N ILE A 39 -4.10 -10.96 -6.27
CA ILE A 39 -2.99 -11.88 -6.37
C ILE A 39 -2.55 -12.31 -4.96
N SER A 40 -2.34 -13.60 -4.75
CA SER A 40 -1.82 -14.13 -3.49
C SER A 40 -0.30 -13.98 -3.43
N GLY A 41 0.22 -13.68 -2.24
CA GLY A 41 1.66 -13.63 -2.01
C GLY A 41 2.36 -14.99 -2.10
N ASP A 42 3.67 -14.97 -1.91
CA ASP A 42 4.52 -16.17 -1.88
C ASP A 42 5.68 -15.95 -0.90
N TRP A 43 5.80 -16.80 0.11
CA TRP A 43 6.90 -16.71 1.07
C TRP A 43 8.19 -17.33 0.54
N GLY A 44 8.09 -18.29 -0.34
CA GLY A 44 9.23 -18.99 -0.93
C GLY A 44 10.10 -19.74 0.09
N LYS A 45 11.38 -19.86 -0.25
CA LYS A 45 12.41 -20.53 0.55
C LYS A 45 13.51 -19.55 0.97
N GLU A 46 14.25 -19.87 2.04
CA GLU A 46 15.35 -19.03 2.55
C GLU A 46 16.61 -19.15 1.69
N THR A 47 16.81 -20.30 1.12
CA THR A 47 17.96 -20.62 0.25
C THR A 47 17.47 -21.25 -1.04
N PRO A 48 18.25 -21.16 -2.13
CA PRO A 48 17.92 -21.85 -3.38
C PRO A 48 17.85 -23.36 -3.15
N GLN A 49 16.74 -23.98 -3.56
CA GLN A 49 16.58 -25.43 -3.49
C GLN A 49 15.60 -25.94 -4.55
N GLY A 50 15.97 -26.97 -5.27
CA GLY A 50 15.18 -27.53 -6.36
C GLY A 50 14.85 -26.45 -7.40
N ASN A 51 13.58 -26.26 -7.72
CA ASN A 51 13.12 -25.27 -8.68
C ASN A 51 12.88 -23.88 -8.06
N TYR A 52 13.17 -23.69 -6.76
CA TYR A 52 13.11 -22.40 -6.09
C TYR A 52 14.42 -21.64 -6.29
N THR A 53 14.58 -21.03 -7.45
CA THR A 53 15.84 -20.41 -7.88
C THR A 53 15.71 -18.90 -8.14
N HIS A 54 14.49 -18.40 -8.32
CA HIS A 54 14.26 -16.98 -8.57
C HIS A 54 14.36 -16.17 -7.28
N GLU A 55 15.35 -15.29 -7.20
CA GLU A 55 15.62 -14.45 -6.03
C GLU A 55 14.71 -13.23 -6.00
N VAL A 56 14.06 -12.97 -4.86
CA VAL A 56 13.12 -11.85 -4.66
C VAL A 56 13.27 -11.24 -3.27
N ALA A 57 12.88 -9.98 -3.14
CA ALA A 57 12.60 -9.36 -1.84
C ALA A 57 11.13 -9.64 -1.46
N CYS A 58 10.87 -10.12 -0.23
CA CYS A 58 9.53 -10.49 0.18
C CYS A 58 8.96 -9.52 1.22
N VAL A 59 8.04 -8.65 0.82
CA VAL A 59 7.39 -7.65 1.69
C VAL A 59 6.39 -8.31 2.63
N ARG A 60 6.42 -7.90 3.89
CA ARG A 60 5.53 -8.33 4.97
C ARG A 60 4.64 -7.18 5.45
N GLY A 61 3.56 -7.48 6.14
CA GLY A 61 2.72 -6.46 6.76
C GLY A 61 3.47 -5.51 7.70
N CYS A 62 4.50 -6.00 8.41
CA CYS A 62 5.35 -5.15 9.27
C CYS A 62 6.22 -4.15 8.50
N ASP A 63 6.45 -4.36 7.21
CA ASP A 63 7.24 -3.45 6.36
C ASP A 63 6.38 -2.29 5.82
N PHE A 64 5.05 -2.36 5.92
CA PHE A 64 4.14 -1.36 5.34
C PHE A 64 4.34 0.04 5.93
N GLN A 65 4.65 0.15 7.21
CA GLN A 65 4.88 1.45 7.84
C GLN A 65 6.09 2.15 7.21
N ASP A 66 7.20 1.44 7.03
CA ASP A 66 8.41 1.97 6.39
C ASP A 66 8.10 2.39 4.94
N ILE A 67 7.45 1.51 4.18
CA ILE A 67 7.09 1.78 2.77
C ILE A 67 6.16 2.99 2.67
N ASN A 68 5.16 3.09 3.54
CA ASN A 68 4.24 4.22 3.59
C ASN A 68 4.92 5.54 3.98
N ASN A 69 6.08 5.49 4.64
CA ASN A 69 6.93 6.63 4.94
C ASN A 69 8.00 6.89 3.88
N GLY A 70 7.95 6.20 2.75
CA GLY A 70 8.91 6.35 1.67
C GLY A 70 10.26 5.71 1.94
N VAL A 71 10.33 4.78 2.87
CA VAL A 71 11.55 4.04 3.23
C VAL A 71 11.42 2.59 2.76
N ARG A 72 12.54 2.00 2.37
CA ARG A 72 12.59 0.56 2.08
C ARG A 72 12.40 -0.23 3.39
N GLY A 73 11.42 -1.14 3.46
CA GLY A 73 11.25 -2.05 4.58
C GLY A 73 12.43 -3.03 4.74
N LYS A 74 12.52 -3.69 5.90
CA LYS A 74 13.53 -4.72 6.21
C LYS A 74 13.12 -6.08 5.61
N THR A 75 12.82 -6.09 4.33
CA THR A 75 12.30 -7.26 3.61
C THR A 75 13.35 -8.36 3.51
N PRO A 76 13.04 -9.61 3.90
CA PRO A 76 13.94 -10.72 3.70
C PRO A 76 14.08 -11.08 2.21
N GLN A 77 15.26 -11.56 1.86
CA GLN A 77 15.51 -12.21 0.59
C GLN A 77 14.90 -13.61 0.60
N ARG A 78 14.27 -14.01 -0.49
CA ARG A 78 13.61 -15.30 -0.66
C ARG A 78 13.84 -15.84 -2.06
N TYR A 79 13.61 -17.14 -2.22
CA TYR A 79 13.69 -17.84 -3.50
C TYR A 79 12.35 -18.46 -3.81
N ILE A 80 11.78 -18.13 -4.96
CA ILE A 80 10.48 -18.61 -5.43
C ILE A 80 10.60 -19.36 -6.74
N LEU A 81 9.53 -20.02 -7.13
CA LEU A 81 9.44 -20.66 -8.44
C LEU A 81 9.33 -19.60 -9.53
N GLU A 82 9.99 -19.80 -10.67
CA GLU A 82 9.91 -18.88 -11.81
C GLU A 82 8.46 -18.58 -12.23
N LYS A 83 7.60 -19.61 -12.31
CA LYS A 83 6.16 -19.43 -12.61
C LYS A 83 5.44 -18.53 -11.60
N ASN A 84 5.84 -18.58 -10.32
CA ASN A 84 5.25 -17.76 -9.27
C ASN A 84 5.75 -16.32 -9.38
N TYR A 85 7.02 -16.13 -9.71
CA TYR A 85 7.56 -14.80 -10.00
C TYR A 85 6.77 -14.12 -11.12
N GLN A 86 6.61 -14.79 -12.26
CA GLN A 86 5.88 -14.24 -13.40
C GLN A 86 4.44 -13.81 -13.04
N ALA A 87 3.79 -14.54 -12.14
CA ALA A 87 2.40 -14.28 -11.74
C ALA A 87 2.27 -13.28 -10.59
N LYS A 88 3.29 -13.10 -9.74
CA LYS A 88 3.14 -12.48 -8.41
C LYS A 88 4.07 -11.31 -8.13
N HIS A 89 5.04 -11.01 -9.00
CA HIS A 89 5.91 -9.86 -8.79
C HIS A 89 5.10 -8.56 -8.78
N LEU A 90 5.50 -7.67 -7.89
CA LEU A 90 4.83 -6.38 -7.73
C LEU A 90 5.13 -5.47 -8.92
N LYS A 91 4.15 -4.70 -9.29
CA LYS A 91 4.23 -3.69 -10.33
C LYS A 91 3.90 -2.31 -9.77
N ASP A 92 4.31 -1.29 -10.49
CA ASP A 92 3.86 0.07 -10.19
C ASP A 92 2.34 0.14 -10.12
N LYS A 93 1.81 0.90 -9.15
CA LYS A 93 0.38 1.07 -8.85
C LYS A 93 -0.32 -0.15 -8.24
N ASP A 94 0.36 -1.25 -7.96
CA ASP A 94 -0.18 -2.31 -7.12
C ASP A 94 -0.42 -1.80 -5.69
N ILE A 95 -1.42 -2.36 -5.02
CA ILE A 95 -1.73 -2.08 -3.61
C ILE A 95 -1.54 -3.36 -2.81
N LEU A 96 -0.63 -3.32 -1.85
CA LEU A 96 -0.46 -4.40 -0.88
C LEU A 96 -1.53 -4.30 0.20
N VAL A 97 -2.13 -5.42 0.55
CA VAL A 97 -3.13 -5.51 1.64
C VAL A 97 -2.74 -6.62 2.59
N GLU A 98 -2.64 -6.31 3.87
CA GLU A 98 -2.46 -7.30 4.93
C GLU A 98 -3.79 -8.04 5.17
N ILE A 99 -3.78 -9.36 4.99
CA ILE A 99 -4.99 -10.17 5.14
C ILE A 99 -4.98 -11.03 6.40
N SER A 100 -3.89 -11.08 7.13
CA SER A 100 -3.76 -11.91 8.33
C SER A 100 -2.85 -11.23 9.35
N GLY A 101 -3.31 -11.12 10.55
CA GLY A 101 -2.66 -10.39 11.64
C GLY A 101 -3.70 -9.70 12.53
N GLY A 102 -3.45 -8.43 12.82
CA GLY A 102 -4.33 -7.63 13.64
C GLY A 102 -4.28 -7.98 15.14
N THR A 103 -5.00 -7.22 15.92
CA THR A 103 -5.18 -7.39 17.37
C THR A 103 -6.62 -7.04 17.74
N ALA A 104 -6.93 -7.01 19.01
CA ALA A 104 -8.25 -6.55 19.47
C ALA A 104 -8.54 -5.08 19.09
N THR A 105 -7.49 -4.27 18.97
CA THR A 105 -7.58 -2.81 18.73
C THR A 105 -7.01 -2.36 17.38
N VAL A 106 -6.39 -3.27 16.64
CA VAL A 106 -5.80 -2.97 15.31
C VAL A 106 -6.36 -3.97 14.31
N SER A 107 -7.15 -3.50 13.37
CA SER A 107 -7.75 -4.36 12.35
C SER A 107 -6.70 -4.87 11.34
N THR A 108 -7.03 -5.95 10.67
CA THR A 108 -6.39 -6.36 9.41
C THR A 108 -6.85 -5.44 8.27
N GLY A 109 -6.31 -5.59 7.08
CA GLY A 109 -6.70 -4.75 5.93
C GLY A 109 -5.83 -3.51 5.75
N ARG A 110 -4.73 -3.35 6.51
CA ARG A 110 -3.73 -2.30 6.26
C ARG A 110 -3.21 -2.38 4.84
N THR A 111 -2.88 -1.22 4.26
CA THR A 111 -2.45 -1.13 2.87
C THR A 111 -1.13 -0.38 2.71
N SER A 112 -0.46 -0.69 1.61
CA SER A 112 0.69 0.07 1.13
C SER A 112 0.65 0.15 -0.39
N LEU A 113 0.89 1.36 -0.93
CA LEU A 113 0.93 1.60 -2.37
C LEU A 113 2.34 1.30 -2.90
N VAL A 114 2.41 0.49 -3.93
CA VAL A 114 3.64 0.22 -4.69
C VAL A 114 3.82 1.32 -5.72
N THR A 115 4.97 1.97 -5.69
CA THR A 115 5.34 3.01 -6.66
C THR A 115 6.60 2.60 -7.42
N GLU A 116 6.82 3.16 -8.58
CA GLU A 116 8.03 2.93 -9.37
C GLU A 116 9.30 3.29 -8.56
N GLU A 117 9.24 4.39 -7.78
CA GLU A 117 10.34 4.81 -6.91
C GLU A 117 10.60 3.81 -5.78
N LEU A 118 9.56 3.17 -5.25
CA LEU A 118 9.72 2.08 -4.29
C LEU A 118 10.41 0.87 -4.93
N LEU A 119 9.96 0.44 -6.10
CA LEU A 119 10.53 -0.70 -6.81
C LEU A 119 12.03 -0.50 -7.07
N LYS A 120 12.45 0.71 -7.46
CA LYS A 120 13.87 1.07 -7.69
C LYS A 120 14.76 1.01 -6.44
N LYS A 121 14.20 0.96 -5.23
CA LYS A 121 14.97 0.85 -3.98
C LYS A 121 15.45 -0.57 -3.69
N TYR A 122 14.95 -1.54 -4.40
CA TYR A 122 15.28 -2.95 -4.23
C TYR A 122 16.21 -3.42 -5.34
N LYS A 123 17.17 -4.26 -4.97
CA LYS A 123 18.11 -4.89 -5.91
C LYS A 123 17.42 -5.97 -6.76
N HIS A 124 16.46 -6.67 -6.16
CA HIS A 124 15.72 -7.76 -6.76
C HIS A 124 14.24 -7.38 -6.85
N ASP A 125 13.51 -8.02 -7.73
CA ASP A 125 12.08 -7.88 -7.82
C ASP A 125 11.39 -8.21 -6.49
N ILE A 126 10.20 -7.71 -6.30
CA ILE A 126 9.49 -7.76 -5.03
C ILE A 126 8.25 -8.63 -5.16
N VAL A 127 8.00 -9.43 -4.15
CA VAL A 127 6.72 -10.12 -3.92
C VAL A 127 6.23 -9.81 -2.50
N CYS A 128 5.00 -10.16 -2.15
CA CYS A 128 4.54 -10.11 -0.76
C CYS A 128 4.40 -11.51 -0.15
N THR A 129 4.33 -11.58 1.18
CA THR A 129 4.11 -12.84 1.91
C THR A 129 2.72 -13.40 1.70
N ASN A 130 2.49 -14.65 2.11
CA ASN A 130 1.16 -15.28 2.12
C ASN A 130 0.15 -14.59 3.07
N PHE A 131 0.63 -13.77 4.02
CA PHE A 131 -0.21 -12.96 4.92
C PHE A 131 -0.63 -11.64 4.30
N CYS A 132 -0.23 -11.40 3.05
CA CYS A 132 -0.62 -10.24 2.26
C CYS A 132 -1.18 -10.69 0.91
N LYS A 133 -1.96 -9.82 0.32
CA LYS A 133 -2.38 -9.92 -1.09
C LYS A 133 -2.03 -8.66 -1.84
N VAL A 134 -1.94 -8.80 -3.15
CA VAL A 134 -1.80 -7.67 -4.06
C VAL A 134 -3.16 -7.41 -4.70
N LEU A 135 -3.71 -6.23 -4.47
CA LEU A 135 -4.75 -5.67 -5.32
C LEU A 135 -4.07 -5.00 -6.51
N ARG A 136 -4.43 -5.39 -7.69
CA ARG A 136 -4.06 -4.70 -8.92
C ARG A 136 -5.27 -3.96 -9.45
N PRO A 137 -5.37 -2.65 -9.19
CA PRO A 137 -6.45 -1.84 -9.74
C PRO A 137 -6.30 -1.63 -11.25
N LEU A 138 -7.36 -1.26 -11.90
CA LEU A 138 -7.28 -0.56 -13.18
C LEU A 138 -6.42 0.70 -12.99
N SER A 139 -5.46 0.93 -13.85
CA SER A 139 -4.32 1.85 -13.57
C SER A 139 -4.75 3.28 -13.22
N GLN A 140 -5.84 3.79 -13.81
CA GLN A 140 -6.41 5.11 -13.51
C GLN A 140 -7.02 5.20 -12.11
N PHE A 141 -7.44 4.07 -11.50
CA PHE A 141 -8.08 4.04 -10.20
C PHE A 141 -7.12 3.79 -9.04
N SER A 142 -5.85 3.50 -9.29
CA SER A 142 -4.93 3.02 -8.26
C SER A 142 -4.84 3.93 -7.03
N SER A 143 -4.58 5.22 -7.22
CA SER A 143 -4.52 6.16 -6.10
C SER A 143 -5.86 6.31 -5.40
N TYR A 144 -6.97 6.35 -6.16
CA TYR A 144 -8.30 6.43 -5.57
C TYR A 144 -8.62 5.20 -4.71
N VAL A 145 -8.42 4.00 -5.24
CA VAL A 145 -8.62 2.74 -4.50
C VAL A 145 -7.76 2.71 -3.25
N TYR A 146 -6.48 3.08 -3.34
CA TYR A 146 -5.58 3.11 -2.19
C TYR A 146 -6.08 4.06 -1.09
N TYR A 147 -6.44 5.31 -1.44
CA TYR A 147 -6.84 6.30 -0.44
C TYR A 147 -8.25 6.06 0.10
N SER A 148 -9.19 5.59 -0.72
CA SER A 148 -10.53 5.21 -0.26
C SER A 148 -10.48 4.00 0.67
N TRP A 149 -9.65 2.99 0.35
CA TRP A 149 -9.38 1.85 1.21
C TRP A 149 -8.75 2.27 2.55
N LYS A 150 -7.72 3.13 2.47
CA LYS A 150 -7.09 3.67 3.67
C LYS A 150 -8.08 4.43 4.55
N TYR A 151 -8.95 5.24 3.96
CA TYR A 151 -10.02 5.94 4.68
C TYR A 151 -10.95 4.95 5.41
N LYS A 152 -11.37 3.86 4.75
CA LYS A 152 -12.16 2.81 5.38
C LYS A 152 -11.41 2.13 6.54
N TYR A 153 -10.12 1.87 6.36
CA TYR A 153 -9.27 1.32 7.40
C TYR A 153 -9.15 2.26 8.60
N ASP A 154 -8.88 3.53 8.38
CA ASP A 154 -8.72 4.56 9.42
C ASP A 154 -10.04 4.85 10.17
N ASN A 155 -11.19 4.45 9.61
CA ASN A 155 -12.53 4.56 10.23
C ASN A 155 -13.07 3.21 10.73
N ASP A 156 -12.22 2.24 10.99
CA ASP A 156 -12.54 0.96 11.61
C ASP A 156 -13.53 0.05 10.84
N ILE A 157 -13.83 0.37 9.58
CA ILE A 157 -14.77 -0.41 8.75
C ILE A 157 -14.26 -1.84 8.56
N MET A 158 -12.94 -2.04 8.54
CA MET A 158 -12.31 -3.35 8.32
C MET A 158 -12.69 -4.39 9.39
N PHE A 159 -13.00 -3.97 10.63
CA PHE A 159 -13.42 -4.89 11.69
C PHE A 159 -14.68 -5.68 11.33
N GLY A 160 -15.59 -5.08 10.55
CA GLY A 160 -16.79 -5.75 10.06
C GLY A 160 -16.53 -6.90 9.08
N TYR A 161 -15.32 -6.98 8.54
CA TYR A 161 -14.90 -7.98 7.55
C TYR A 161 -13.83 -8.94 8.09
N GLU A 162 -13.60 -8.97 9.41
CA GLU A 162 -12.64 -9.87 10.03
C GLU A 162 -13.31 -11.18 10.46
N ASN A 163 -12.62 -12.29 10.19
CA ASN A 163 -12.98 -13.62 10.65
C ASN A 163 -11.93 -14.13 11.65
N GLY A 164 -12.35 -14.76 12.74
CA GLY A 164 -11.49 -15.34 13.76
C GLY A 164 -11.97 -14.98 15.16
N THR A 165 -11.99 -15.96 16.06
CA THR A 165 -12.52 -15.81 17.44
C THR A 165 -11.42 -15.64 18.47
N SER A 166 -10.20 -16.06 18.19
CA SER A 166 -9.04 -15.92 19.08
C SER A 166 -7.73 -16.06 18.30
N GLY A 167 -6.76 -15.21 18.58
CA GLY A 167 -5.44 -15.25 17.96
C GLY A 167 -5.37 -14.45 16.66
N ILE A 168 -4.90 -15.06 15.59
CA ILE A 168 -4.70 -14.39 14.30
C ILE A 168 -6.06 -14.18 13.62
N LYS A 169 -6.38 -12.94 13.32
CA LYS A 169 -7.56 -12.57 12.54
C LYS A 169 -7.26 -12.63 11.05
N ASN A 170 -8.26 -12.94 10.26
CA ASN A 170 -8.17 -12.97 8.80
C ASN A 170 -9.21 -12.03 8.19
N PHE A 171 -8.76 -11.21 7.25
CA PHE A 171 -9.59 -10.27 6.52
C PHE A 171 -10.31 -10.94 5.37
N ALA A 172 -11.64 -10.86 5.35
CA ALA A 172 -12.49 -11.35 4.27
C ALA A 172 -12.41 -10.43 3.05
N ILE A 173 -11.22 -10.31 2.46
CA ILE A 173 -10.91 -9.33 1.42
C ILE A 173 -11.83 -9.42 0.20
N LYS A 174 -12.30 -10.61 -0.18
CA LYS A 174 -13.23 -10.78 -1.30
C LYS A 174 -14.58 -10.18 -0.97
N ASP A 175 -15.11 -10.47 0.23
CA ASP A 175 -16.37 -9.91 0.69
C ASP A 175 -16.32 -8.38 0.75
N PHE A 176 -15.20 -7.83 1.25
CA PHE A 176 -14.98 -6.39 1.27
C PHE A 176 -14.99 -5.79 -0.14
N ILE A 177 -14.24 -6.37 -1.08
CA ILE A 177 -14.17 -5.91 -2.47
C ILE A 177 -15.56 -5.92 -3.13
N GLU A 178 -16.37 -6.92 -2.85
CA GLU A 178 -17.67 -7.12 -3.51
C GLU A 178 -18.82 -6.37 -2.84
N LYS A 179 -18.77 -6.20 -1.50
CA LYS A 179 -19.93 -5.75 -0.71
C LYS A 179 -19.78 -4.36 -0.09
N GLU A 180 -18.53 -3.90 0.17
CA GLU A 180 -18.34 -2.59 0.77
C GLU A 180 -18.69 -1.50 -0.24
N PRO A 181 -19.70 -0.65 0.07
CA PRO A 181 -20.11 0.42 -0.84
C PRO A 181 -19.01 1.49 -0.92
N VAL A 182 -18.74 1.93 -2.12
CA VAL A 182 -17.76 2.96 -2.41
C VAL A 182 -18.27 3.90 -3.50
N LEU A 183 -17.91 5.16 -3.42
CA LEU A 183 -18.16 6.11 -4.51
C LEU A 183 -17.30 5.76 -5.72
N ILE A 184 -17.86 5.85 -6.89
CA ILE A 184 -17.13 5.74 -8.16
C ILE A 184 -17.23 7.10 -8.86
N PRO A 185 -16.18 7.92 -8.75
CA PRO A 185 -16.13 9.23 -9.36
C PRO A 185 -16.10 9.15 -10.89
N LYS A 186 -16.35 10.29 -11.56
CA LYS A 186 -16.12 10.41 -13.01
C LYS A 186 -14.65 10.18 -13.33
N GLU A 187 -14.39 9.63 -14.49
CA GLU A 187 -13.03 9.35 -14.95
C GLU A 187 -12.12 10.60 -14.96
N GLN A 188 -12.64 11.75 -15.34
CA GLN A 188 -11.91 13.03 -15.33
C GLN A 188 -11.41 13.39 -13.93
N ASP A 189 -12.27 13.27 -12.94
CA ASP A 189 -11.96 13.61 -11.54
C ASP A 189 -10.89 12.66 -10.98
N ILE A 190 -10.95 11.40 -11.36
CA ILE A 190 -9.96 10.38 -10.99
C ILE A 190 -8.61 10.66 -11.64
N VAL A 191 -8.57 11.00 -12.93
CA VAL A 191 -7.32 11.29 -13.64
C VAL A 191 -6.64 12.53 -13.06
N GLU A 192 -7.41 13.56 -12.70
CA GLU A 192 -6.85 14.76 -12.05
C GLU A 192 -6.30 14.43 -10.65
N PHE A 193 -7.05 13.72 -9.83
CA PHE A 193 -6.61 13.25 -8.54
C PHE A 193 -5.33 12.40 -8.64
N GLN A 194 -5.31 11.44 -9.57
CA GLN A 194 -4.15 10.57 -9.79
C GLN A 194 -2.87 11.37 -10.06
N LYS A 195 -2.93 12.40 -10.91
CA LYS A 195 -1.77 13.26 -11.22
C LYS A 195 -1.22 13.97 -10.00
N ILE A 196 -2.12 14.49 -9.15
CA ILE A 196 -1.72 15.17 -7.90
C ILE A 196 -1.04 14.16 -6.98
N ILE A 197 -1.66 12.99 -6.79
CA ILE A 197 -1.14 11.96 -5.89
C ILE A 197 0.17 11.36 -6.38
N ASP A 198 0.32 11.10 -7.66
CA ASP A 198 1.58 10.58 -8.22
C ASP A 198 2.76 11.51 -7.90
N ASN A 199 2.56 12.82 -8.02
CA ASN A 199 3.58 13.80 -7.65
C ASN A 199 3.90 13.78 -6.14
N LEU A 200 2.86 13.77 -5.29
CA LEU A 200 3.05 13.70 -3.83
C LEU A 200 3.72 12.39 -3.39
N GLN A 201 3.36 11.26 -3.98
CA GLN A 201 4.00 9.98 -3.69
C GLN A 201 5.48 9.98 -4.10
N LYS A 202 5.80 10.53 -5.27
CA LYS A 202 7.19 10.69 -5.71
C LYS A 202 8.00 11.55 -4.72
N GLN A 203 7.48 12.70 -4.31
CA GLN A 203 8.13 13.55 -3.31
C GLN A 203 8.32 12.82 -1.98
N LYS A 204 7.31 12.09 -1.51
CA LYS A 204 7.40 11.29 -0.29
C LYS A 204 8.52 10.24 -0.38
N GLN A 205 8.65 9.55 -1.50
CA GLN A 205 9.71 8.56 -1.71
C GLN A 205 11.11 9.19 -1.71
N ILE A 206 11.27 10.38 -2.29
CA ILE A 206 12.53 11.15 -2.27
C ILE A 206 12.87 11.53 -0.83
N LYS A 207 11.92 12.12 -0.10
CA LYS A 207 12.10 12.54 1.30
C LYS A 207 12.39 11.37 2.23
N GLY A 208 11.74 10.22 2.02
CA GLY A 208 12.03 9.00 2.77
C GLY A 208 13.48 8.52 2.56
N THR A 209 14.02 8.64 1.35
CA THR A 209 15.42 8.33 1.06
C THR A 209 16.37 9.33 1.73
N GLU A 210 16.09 10.63 1.64
CA GLU A 210 16.87 11.68 2.33
C GLU A 210 16.89 11.42 3.84
N ASN A 211 15.74 11.16 4.46
CA ASN A 211 15.63 10.87 5.89
C ASN A 211 16.47 9.64 6.29
N THR A 212 16.49 8.61 5.46
CA THR A 212 17.32 7.42 5.70
C THR A 212 18.80 7.78 5.69
N THR A 213 19.24 8.58 4.70
CA THR A 213 20.61 9.04 4.59
C THR A 213 21.02 9.92 5.77
N LEU A 214 20.17 10.87 6.16
CA LEU A 214 20.41 11.75 7.29
C LEU A 214 20.50 10.97 8.62
N SER A 215 19.62 9.97 8.81
CA SER A 215 19.67 9.10 9.98
C SER A 215 20.98 8.31 10.04
N LEU A 216 21.41 7.75 8.91
CA LEU A 216 22.68 7.02 8.83
C LEU A 216 23.89 7.95 9.14
N LEU A 217 23.91 9.16 8.59
CA LEU A 217 24.94 10.15 8.86
C LEU A 217 24.96 10.53 10.35
N ARG A 218 23.82 10.84 10.94
CA ARG A 218 23.70 11.12 12.38
C ARG A 218 24.26 9.97 13.21
N ASP A 219 23.82 8.75 12.94
CA ASP A 219 24.19 7.57 13.73
C ASP A 219 25.68 7.20 13.56
N THR A 220 26.30 7.61 12.45
CA THR A 220 27.73 7.44 12.21
C THR A 220 28.58 8.55 12.85
N LEU A 221 28.12 9.81 12.77
CA LEU A 221 28.90 10.97 13.21
C LEU A 221 28.76 11.23 14.71
N LEU A 222 27.57 11.04 15.29
CA LEU A 222 27.29 11.37 16.68
C LEU A 222 28.23 10.65 17.68
N PRO A 223 28.50 9.33 17.58
CA PRO A 223 29.44 8.67 18.47
C PRO A 223 30.88 9.23 18.32
N ARG A 224 31.30 9.60 17.10
CA ARG A 224 32.63 10.11 16.83
C ARG A 224 32.84 11.54 17.36
N LEU A 225 31.78 12.35 17.30
CA LEU A 225 31.75 13.68 17.93
C LEU A 225 31.80 13.55 19.46
N MET A 226 31.00 12.67 20.04
CA MET A 226 30.95 12.45 21.49
C MET A 226 32.25 11.88 22.06
N SER A 227 32.99 11.09 21.28
CA SER A 227 34.32 10.57 21.67
C SER A 227 35.49 11.56 21.45
N GLY A 228 35.23 12.72 20.82
CA GLY A 228 36.29 13.67 20.43
C GLY A 228 37.15 13.19 19.26
N GLU A 229 36.76 12.15 18.54
CA GLU A 229 37.46 11.65 17.34
C GLU A 229 37.39 12.66 16.18
N ILE A 230 36.27 13.39 16.11
CA ILE A 230 36.09 14.50 15.16
C ILE A 230 35.65 15.76 15.93
N GLU A 231 36.15 16.92 15.50
CA GLU A 231 35.78 18.23 16.04
C GLU A 231 34.89 18.98 15.06
N VAL A 232 33.97 19.79 15.57
CA VAL A 232 33.20 20.74 14.76
C VAL A 232 34.05 21.97 14.58
N PRO A 233 34.37 22.40 13.35
CA PRO A 233 35.06 23.66 13.12
C PRO A 233 34.25 24.84 13.71
N GLU A 234 34.95 25.79 14.33
CA GLU A 234 34.34 27.04 14.82
C GLU A 234 33.75 27.89 13.68
#